data_24667fe8622702055121df34217c948d
#
_entry.id   24667fe8622702055121df34217c948d
#
_cell.length_a   1.000
_cell.length_b   1.000
_cell.length_c   1.000
_cell.angle_alpha   90.00
_cell.angle_beta   90.00
_cell.angle_gamma   90.00
#
_symmetry.space_group_name_H-M   'P 1'
#
loop_
_entity.id
_entity.type
_entity.pdbx_description
1 polymer ?
#
loop_
_entity_poly.entity_id
_entity_poly.type
_entity_poly.pdbx_seq_one_letter_code
_entity_poly.pdbx_strand_id
1 'polypeptide(L)'
;RYPALEGIMIAGYATKFAQAIDLTILSELPNLHSLSVNICEGRGYLIDFSKFRLKEFSGAWFSHYQGLESLIELEVLRLSAYKAANLEALSHMSLLHTLVLWDSHVPSLAGIERCTRLKDMDLFRVKGLTDLSPLAQHPSLERLHLLSNRHLTQVQALNTCPKLRKLCIEKCKHVADIVTLEGATEIARITLDQVQSISFLPELPKLEFVYLEDVFDC
;
A
#
# COMPACT_ATOMS: atom_id res chain seq x y z
N ARG A 1 -12.01 17.20 -28.50
CA ARG A 1 -10.89 16.29 -28.20
C ARG A 1 -9.93 17.03 -27.26
N TYR A 2 -9.49 16.37 -26.19
CA TYR A 2 -8.55 16.91 -25.20
C TYR A 2 -7.22 16.15 -25.30
N PRO A 3 -6.37 16.44 -26.31
CA PRO A 3 -5.18 15.65 -26.59
C PRO A 3 -4.07 15.78 -25.51
N ALA A 4 -4.17 16.79 -24.64
CA ALA A 4 -3.22 17.02 -23.57
C ALA A 4 -3.72 16.55 -22.18
N LEU A 5 -4.89 15.86 -22.10
CA LEU A 5 -5.43 15.43 -20.81
C LEU A 5 -4.73 14.14 -20.37
N GLU A 6 -3.92 14.24 -19.32
CA GLU A 6 -3.10 13.15 -18.79
C GLU A 6 -3.68 12.54 -17.53
N GLY A 7 -4.51 13.29 -16.80
CA GLY A 7 -5.08 12.82 -15.54
C GLY A 7 -6.49 13.31 -15.30
N ILE A 8 -7.28 12.49 -14.63
CA ILE A 8 -8.64 12.80 -14.21
C ILE A 8 -8.82 12.46 -12.74
N MET A 9 -9.40 13.41 -12.01
CA MET A 9 -9.88 13.18 -10.65
C MET A 9 -11.40 13.31 -10.61
N ILE A 10 -12.06 12.27 -10.14
CA ILE A 10 -13.49 12.25 -9.88
C ILE A 10 -13.66 12.19 -8.36
N ALA A 11 -14.28 13.22 -7.81
CA ALA A 11 -14.57 13.31 -6.38
C ALA A 11 -16.03 13.62 -6.15
N GLY A 12 -16.63 13.03 -5.14
CA GLY A 12 -18.02 13.32 -4.81
C GLY A 12 -18.60 12.37 -3.77
N TYR A 13 -19.79 12.72 -3.31
CA TYR A 13 -20.63 11.84 -2.51
C TYR A 13 -21.64 11.21 -3.46
N ALA A 14 -21.59 9.90 -3.64
CA ALA A 14 -22.54 9.17 -4.47
C ALA A 14 -23.90 9.07 -3.77
N THR A 15 -24.58 10.19 -3.63
CA THR A 15 -25.98 10.19 -3.18
C THR A 15 -26.88 9.81 -4.34
N LYS A 16 -27.31 8.55 -4.39
CA LYS A 16 -28.44 8.04 -5.19
C LYS A 16 -28.38 8.36 -6.69
N PHE A 17 -27.38 7.84 -7.40
CA PHE A 17 -27.56 7.70 -8.86
C PHE A 17 -28.55 6.57 -9.13
N ALA A 18 -29.53 6.82 -9.97
CA ALA A 18 -30.51 5.79 -10.40
C ALA A 18 -29.86 4.68 -11.24
N GLN A 19 -28.72 4.98 -11.87
CA GLN A 19 -27.93 4.04 -12.66
C GLN A 19 -26.43 4.25 -12.41
N ALA A 20 -25.63 3.18 -12.50
CA ALA A 20 -24.18 3.25 -12.44
C ALA A 20 -23.63 4.02 -13.64
N ILE A 21 -22.66 4.89 -13.41
CA ILE A 21 -21.93 5.58 -14.49
C ILE A 21 -20.76 4.68 -14.91
N ASP A 22 -20.69 4.37 -16.19
CA ASP A 22 -19.57 3.62 -16.75
C ASP A 22 -18.40 4.56 -17.06
N LEU A 23 -17.36 4.47 -16.24
CA LEU A 23 -16.13 5.25 -16.40
C LEU A 23 -15.18 4.61 -17.42
N THR A 24 -15.48 3.41 -17.93
CA THR A 24 -14.67 2.74 -18.96
C THR A 24 -14.53 3.60 -20.21
N ILE A 25 -15.52 4.46 -20.51
CA ILE A 25 -15.45 5.42 -21.62
C ILE A 25 -14.23 6.35 -21.56
N LEU A 26 -13.68 6.60 -20.36
CA LEU A 26 -12.47 7.43 -20.19
C LEU A 26 -11.24 6.78 -20.81
N SER A 27 -11.24 5.48 -21.06
CA SER A 27 -10.16 4.76 -21.75
C SER A 27 -9.96 5.21 -23.20
N GLU A 28 -10.97 5.89 -23.79
CA GLU A 28 -10.87 6.47 -25.14
C GLU A 28 -10.01 7.75 -25.18
N LEU A 29 -9.61 8.29 -24.01
CA LEU A 29 -8.73 9.44 -23.94
C LEU A 29 -7.28 8.99 -24.15
N PRO A 30 -6.61 9.44 -25.23
CA PRO A 30 -5.39 8.79 -25.74
C PRO A 30 -4.18 8.97 -24.80
N ASN A 31 -4.16 10.01 -23.99
CA ASN A 31 -3.06 10.33 -23.10
C ASN A 31 -3.41 10.19 -21.60
N LEU A 32 -4.58 9.60 -21.30
CA LEU A 32 -4.96 9.39 -19.91
C LEU A 32 -4.14 8.26 -19.29
N HIS A 33 -3.28 8.61 -18.35
CA HIS A 33 -2.46 7.67 -17.59
C HIS A 33 -2.61 7.79 -16.06
N SER A 34 -3.32 8.81 -15.56
CA SER A 34 -3.63 8.96 -14.13
C SER A 34 -5.14 9.09 -13.92
N LEU A 35 -5.70 8.19 -13.11
CA LEU A 35 -7.11 8.18 -12.76
C LEU A 35 -7.29 8.11 -11.24
N SER A 36 -8.00 9.09 -10.70
CA SER A 36 -8.37 9.12 -9.29
C SER A 36 -9.88 9.13 -9.14
N VAL A 37 -10.43 8.17 -8.37
CA VAL A 37 -11.88 8.00 -8.16
C VAL A 37 -12.15 8.00 -6.67
N ASN A 38 -12.29 9.19 -6.10
CA ASN A 38 -12.51 9.42 -4.67
C ASN A 38 -14.00 9.59 -4.37
N ILE A 39 -14.69 8.48 -4.16
CA ILE A 39 -16.13 8.45 -3.91
C ILE A 39 -16.35 7.77 -2.58
N CYS A 40 -17.05 8.44 -1.69
CA CYS A 40 -17.21 7.99 -0.31
C CYS A 40 -18.20 6.85 -0.14
N GLU A 41 -19.17 6.65 -1.04
CA GLU A 41 -20.16 5.56 -0.97
C GLU A 41 -20.78 5.30 -2.34
N GLY A 42 -21.14 4.02 -2.62
CA GLY A 42 -22.14 3.73 -3.61
C GLY A 42 -21.75 2.80 -4.75
N ARG A 43 -22.80 2.22 -5.33
CA ARG A 43 -22.76 1.35 -6.52
C ARG A 43 -22.64 2.15 -7.83
N GLY A 44 -22.15 3.40 -7.74
CA GLY A 44 -22.36 4.40 -8.80
C GLY A 44 -21.45 4.33 -10.00
N TYR A 45 -20.36 3.54 -9.99
CA TYR A 45 -19.40 3.54 -11.09
C TYR A 45 -19.01 2.14 -11.49
N LEU A 46 -18.88 1.92 -12.78
CA LEU A 46 -18.30 0.73 -13.38
C LEU A 46 -16.96 1.11 -14.00
N ILE A 47 -15.97 0.24 -13.86
CA ILE A 47 -14.66 0.39 -14.50
C ILE A 47 -14.21 -0.99 -14.96
N ASP A 48 -13.88 -1.10 -16.24
CA ASP A 48 -13.13 -2.22 -16.80
C ASP A 48 -11.69 -1.76 -17.06
N PHE A 49 -10.80 -2.06 -16.12
CA PHE A 49 -9.38 -1.68 -16.21
C PHE A 49 -8.64 -2.32 -17.38
N SER A 50 -9.17 -3.40 -17.98
CA SER A 50 -8.56 -4.02 -19.15
C SER A 50 -8.50 -3.09 -20.38
N LYS A 51 -9.28 -2.01 -20.37
CA LYS A 51 -9.31 -1.00 -21.44
C LYS A 51 -8.32 0.14 -21.22
N PHE A 52 -7.72 0.24 -20.02
CA PHE A 52 -6.86 1.36 -19.67
C PHE A 52 -5.36 1.01 -19.73
N ARG A 53 -4.54 2.04 -19.92
CA ARG A 53 -3.09 2.00 -19.80
C ARG A 53 -2.65 3.02 -18.73
N LEU A 54 -3.09 2.78 -17.51
CA LEU A 54 -2.79 3.69 -16.41
C LEU A 54 -1.38 3.45 -15.86
N LYS A 55 -0.71 4.56 -15.53
CA LYS A 55 0.49 4.60 -14.70
C LYS A 55 0.13 4.84 -13.24
N GLU A 56 -0.96 5.54 -12.97
CA GLU A 56 -1.43 5.84 -11.63
C GLU A 56 -2.92 5.56 -11.49
N PHE A 57 -3.28 4.84 -10.44
CA PHE A 57 -4.66 4.70 -10.00
C PHE A 57 -4.79 4.96 -8.50
N SER A 58 -5.81 5.76 -8.13
CA SER A 58 -6.18 6.02 -6.76
C SER A 58 -7.69 5.96 -6.58
N GLY A 59 -8.18 5.23 -5.59
CA GLY A 59 -9.61 5.21 -5.32
C GLY A 59 -10.06 4.13 -4.36
N ALA A 60 -11.37 4.17 -4.04
CA ALA A 60 -12.01 3.08 -3.32
C ALA A 60 -12.18 1.88 -4.25
N TRP A 61 -11.88 0.70 -3.74
CA TRP A 61 -12.07 -0.54 -4.47
C TRP A 61 -13.51 -1.04 -4.32
N PHE A 62 -14.10 -1.42 -5.43
CA PHE A 62 -15.43 -2.05 -5.45
C PHE A 62 -15.34 -3.41 -6.13
N SER A 63 -16.08 -4.39 -5.60
CA SER A 63 -16.06 -5.78 -6.08
C SER A 63 -16.55 -5.97 -7.52
N HIS A 64 -17.23 -4.97 -8.09
CA HIS A 64 -17.69 -4.98 -9.47
C HIS A 64 -16.70 -4.34 -10.46
N TYR A 65 -15.55 -3.82 -9.99
CA TYR A 65 -14.46 -3.41 -10.86
C TYR A 65 -13.80 -4.65 -11.46
N GLN A 66 -13.41 -4.57 -12.72
CA GLN A 66 -12.84 -5.69 -13.47
C GLN A 66 -11.47 -5.31 -14.03
N GLY A 67 -10.64 -6.32 -14.29
CA GLY A 67 -9.40 -6.16 -15.05
C GLY A 67 -8.26 -5.47 -14.30
N LEU A 68 -8.26 -5.44 -12.96
CA LEU A 68 -7.15 -4.87 -12.19
C LEU A 68 -5.80 -5.48 -12.59
N GLU A 69 -5.79 -6.79 -12.84
CA GLU A 69 -4.62 -7.56 -13.27
C GLU A 69 -4.07 -7.16 -14.64
N SER A 70 -4.86 -6.40 -15.42
CA SER A 70 -4.45 -5.92 -16.75
C SER A 70 -3.60 -4.64 -16.68
N LEU A 71 -3.51 -3.99 -15.52
CA LEU A 71 -2.77 -2.73 -15.33
C LEU A 71 -1.27 -2.98 -15.18
N ILE A 72 -0.64 -3.61 -16.16
CA ILE A 72 0.79 -4.00 -16.12
C ILE A 72 1.76 -2.81 -16.19
N GLU A 73 1.30 -1.66 -16.67
CA GLU A 73 2.09 -0.42 -16.76
C GLU A 73 1.98 0.44 -15.48
N LEU A 74 1.24 -0.04 -14.47
CA LEU A 74 0.96 0.75 -13.27
C LEU A 74 2.23 0.95 -12.44
N GLU A 75 2.51 2.21 -12.13
CA GLU A 75 3.64 2.67 -11.32
C GLU A 75 3.20 3.01 -9.88
N VAL A 76 1.98 3.55 -9.73
CA VAL A 76 1.43 3.98 -8.45
C VAL A 76 0.01 3.45 -8.27
N LEU A 77 -0.19 2.70 -7.19
CA LEU A 77 -1.51 2.18 -6.81
C LEU A 77 -1.88 2.61 -5.40
N ARG A 78 -3.02 3.31 -5.28
CA ARG A 78 -3.59 3.68 -3.98
C ARG A 78 -5.02 3.19 -3.89
N LEU A 79 -5.26 2.19 -3.05
CA LEU A 79 -6.59 1.59 -2.88
C LEU A 79 -7.10 1.79 -1.46
N SER A 80 -8.34 2.22 -1.33
CA SER A 80 -9.10 2.10 -0.09
C SER A 80 -10.17 1.02 -0.20
N ALA A 81 -10.53 0.45 0.95
CA ALA A 81 -11.56 -0.59 1.06
C ALA A 81 -11.29 -1.87 0.22
N TYR A 82 -10.05 -2.09 -0.20
CA TYR A 82 -9.66 -3.29 -0.95
C TYR A 82 -9.85 -4.54 -0.07
N LYS A 83 -10.50 -5.57 -0.64
CA LYS A 83 -10.79 -6.82 0.05
C LYS A 83 -10.32 -7.98 -0.80
N ALA A 84 -9.29 -8.66 -0.34
CA ALA A 84 -8.76 -9.84 -0.99
C ALA A 84 -8.09 -10.74 0.06
N ALA A 85 -7.95 -12.02 -0.22
CA ALA A 85 -7.22 -12.94 0.67
C ALA A 85 -5.71 -12.63 0.67
N ASN A 86 -5.19 -12.07 -0.43
CA ASN A 86 -3.78 -11.74 -0.62
C ASN A 86 -3.62 -10.69 -1.73
N LEU A 87 -2.38 -10.41 -2.15
CA LEU A 87 -2.05 -9.45 -3.20
C LEU A 87 -1.65 -10.11 -4.54
N GLU A 88 -2.02 -11.37 -4.78
CA GLU A 88 -1.71 -12.07 -6.04
C GLU A 88 -2.24 -11.34 -7.28
N ALA A 89 -3.38 -10.65 -7.17
CA ALA A 89 -3.91 -9.83 -8.26
C ALA A 89 -2.97 -8.68 -8.68
N LEU A 90 -2.04 -8.27 -7.82
CA LEU A 90 -1.05 -7.23 -8.09
C LEU A 90 0.27 -7.79 -8.64
N SER A 91 0.48 -9.11 -8.60
CA SER A 91 1.75 -9.75 -8.93
C SER A 91 2.25 -9.50 -10.35
N HIS A 92 1.37 -9.07 -11.25
CA HIS A 92 1.70 -8.73 -12.64
C HIS A 92 2.19 -7.28 -12.83
N MET A 93 2.09 -6.45 -11.81
CA MET A 93 2.45 -5.02 -11.84
C MET A 93 3.96 -4.83 -11.63
N SER A 94 4.76 -5.27 -12.60
CA SER A 94 6.23 -5.25 -12.50
C SER A 94 6.85 -3.85 -12.44
N LEU A 95 6.11 -2.82 -12.82
CA LEU A 95 6.54 -1.41 -12.76
C LEU A 95 6.10 -0.70 -11.47
N LEU A 96 5.30 -1.36 -10.65
CA LEU A 96 4.76 -0.77 -9.42
C LEU A 96 5.90 -0.37 -8.47
N HIS A 97 5.99 0.92 -8.15
CA HIS A 97 6.96 1.44 -7.20
C HIS A 97 6.32 2.04 -5.93
N THR A 98 5.02 2.35 -5.96
CA THR A 98 4.29 2.83 -4.80
C THR A 98 2.97 2.08 -4.62
N LEU A 99 2.78 1.48 -3.45
CA LEU A 99 1.51 0.84 -3.05
C LEU A 99 1.00 1.46 -1.75
N VAL A 100 -0.24 1.93 -1.77
CA VAL A 100 -0.95 2.37 -0.57
C VAL A 100 -2.24 1.56 -0.42
N LEU A 101 -2.41 0.91 0.72
CA LEU A 101 -3.65 0.25 1.11
C LEU A 101 -4.24 0.96 2.33
N TRP A 102 -5.50 1.36 2.23
CA TRP A 102 -6.18 2.15 3.25
C TRP A 102 -7.53 1.52 3.60
N ASP A 103 -7.82 1.34 4.90
CA ASP A 103 -9.07 0.72 5.39
C ASP A 103 -9.42 -0.60 4.69
N SER A 104 -8.41 -1.36 4.32
CA SER A 104 -8.52 -2.56 3.51
C SER A 104 -8.61 -3.82 4.38
N HIS A 105 -9.01 -4.95 3.79
CA HIS A 105 -8.95 -6.26 4.42
C HIS A 105 -8.11 -7.20 3.56
N VAL A 106 -6.85 -7.40 3.97
CA VAL A 106 -5.84 -8.21 3.27
C VAL A 106 -5.06 -8.99 4.31
N PRO A 107 -5.45 -10.23 4.61
CA PRO A 107 -4.80 -11.06 5.63
C PRO A 107 -3.35 -11.44 5.29
N SER A 108 -2.99 -11.47 4.03
CA SER A 108 -1.64 -11.82 3.57
C SER A 108 -1.16 -10.88 2.47
N LEU A 109 0.12 -10.53 2.49
CA LEU A 109 0.76 -9.77 1.41
C LEU A 109 1.28 -10.67 0.27
N ALA A 110 1.00 -11.98 0.26
CA ALA A 110 1.46 -12.90 -0.77
C ALA A 110 1.12 -12.37 -2.18
N GLY A 111 2.08 -12.44 -3.11
CA GLY A 111 2.02 -11.83 -4.44
C GLY A 111 2.84 -10.55 -4.57
N ILE A 112 3.08 -9.82 -3.44
CA ILE A 112 3.83 -8.57 -3.46
C ILE A 112 5.32 -8.77 -3.77
N GLU A 113 5.87 -9.94 -3.45
CA GLU A 113 7.25 -10.32 -3.73
C GLU A 113 7.59 -10.27 -5.22
N ARG A 114 6.58 -10.31 -6.10
CA ARG A 114 6.75 -10.17 -7.56
C ARG A 114 6.80 -8.73 -8.05
N CYS A 115 6.38 -7.79 -7.22
CA CYS A 115 6.49 -6.36 -7.52
C CYS A 115 7.90 -5.84 -7.21
N THR A 116 8.91 -6.38 -7.89
CA THR A 116 10.34 -6.19 -7.56
C THR A 116 10.86 -4.76 -7.65
N ARG A 117 10.07 -3.82 -8.18
CA ARG A 117 10.38 -2.38 -8.21
C ARG A 117 9.71 -1.59 -7.10
N LEU A 118 8.92 -2.24 -6.22
CA LEU A 118 8.22 -1.56 -5.15
C LEU A 118 9.21 -0.95 -4.15
N LYS A 119 9.14 0.37 -4.01
CA LYS A 119 10.01 1.18 -3.13
C LYS A 119 9.27 1.69 -1.91
N ASP A 120 8.04 2.13 -2.10
CA ASP A 120 7.24 2.79 -1.09
C ASP A 120 5.97 1.98 -0.84
N MET A 121 5.77 1.56 0.42
CA MET A 121 4.58 0.82 0.82
C MET A 121 3.96 1.44 2.06
N ASP A 122 2.67 1.83 1.96
CA ASP A 122 1.88 2.34 3.07
C ASP A 122 0.70 1.41 3.34
N LEU A 123 0.63 0.90 4.56
CA LEU A 123 -0.44 0.02 5.03
C LEU A 123 -1.16 0.69 6.20
N PHE A 124 -2.32 1.29 5.93
CA PHE A 124 -3.11 2.05 6.89
C PHE A 124 -4.40 1.33 7.23
N ARG A 125 -4.52 0.88 8.47
CA ARG A 125 -5.70 0.16 8.96
C ARG A 125 -6.06 -1.06 8.10
N VAL A 126 -5.04 -1.86 7.71
CA VAL A 126 -5.25 -3.11 6.97
C VAL A 126 -5.67 -4.20 7.94
N LYS A 127 -6.92 -4.64 7.80
CA LYS A 127 -7.51 -5.66 8.67
C LYS A 127 -7.04 -7.06 8.27
N GLY A 128 -6.82 -7.91 9.27
CA GLY A 128 -6.45 -9.31 9.07
C GLY A 128 -4.96 -9.54 8.84
N LEU A 129 -4.17 -8.52 8.54
CA LEU A 129 -2.73 -8.65 8.34
C LEU A 129 -2.04 -8.98 9.67
N THR A 130 -1.38 -10.14 9.73
CA THR A 130 -0.72 -10.66 10.95
C THR A 130 0.79 -10.63 10.88
N ASP A 131 1.36 -10.74 9.67
CA ASP A 131 2.80 -10.80 9.45
C ASP A 131 3.20 -10.14 8.12
N LEU A 132 4.49 -9.89 7.97
CA LEU A 132 5.10 -9.29 6.78
C LEU A 132 5.99 -10.27 6.02
N SER A 133 5.86 -11.57 6.22
CA SER A 133 6.73 -12.59 5.62
C SER A 133 6.90 -12.48 4.10
N PRO A 134 5.89 -12.08 3.30
CA PRO A 134 6.08 -11.88 1.87
C PRO A 134 7.02 -10.71 1.49
N LEU A 135 7.39 -9.86 2.45
CA LEU A 135 8.38 -8.80 2.25
C LEU A 135 9.82 -9.27 2.50
N ALA A 136 10.03 -10.50 2.96
CA ALA A 136 11.37 -11.03 3.22
C ALA A 136 12.25 -10.93 1.96
N GLN A 137 13.46 -10.35 2.11
CA GLN A 137 14.43 -10.14 1.03
C GLN A 137 13.90 -9.29 -0.13
N HIS A 138 12.85 -8.46 0.09
CA HIS A 138 12.30 -7.64 -0.99
C HIS A 138 13.38 -6.69 -1.55
N PRO A 139 13.72 -6.78 -2.86
CA PRO A 139 14.97 -6.22 -3.39
C PRO A 139 15.00 -4.69 -3.50
N SER A 140 13.86 -4.04 -3.44
CA SER A 140 13.75 -2.61 -3.73
C SER A 140 13.01 -1.80 -2.67
N LEU A 141 12.44 -2.44 -1.63
CA LEU A 141 11.66 -1.73 -0.61
C LEU A 141 12.57 -0.75 0.16
N GLU A 142 12.29 0.53 0.05
CA GLU A 142 13.05 1.63 0.67
C GLU A 142 12.30 2.27 1.84
N ARG A 143 10.97 2.32 1.76
CA ARG A 143 10.10 2.92 2.78
C ARG A 143 8.90 2.03 3.08
N LEU A 144 8.66 1.80 4.36
CA LEU A 144 7.46 1.12 4.84
C LEU A 144 6.81 1.95 5.94
N HIS A 145 5.50 2.20 5.78
CA HIS A 145 4.69 2.87 6.79
C HIS A 145 3.51 1.99 7.20
N LEU A 146 3.47 1.65 8.46
CA LEU A 146 2.45 0.82 9.10
C LEU A 146 1.67 1.67 10.10
N LEU A 147 0.39 1.94 9.83
CA LEU A 147 -0.45 2.73 10.72
C LEU A 147 -1.69 1.94 11.14
N SER A 148 -1.87 1.75 12.45
CA SER A 148 -3.08 1.15 13.05
C SER A 148 -3.41 -0.26 12.51
N ASN A 149 -2.40 -1.08 12.21
CA ASN A 149 -2.57 -2.47 11.78
C ASN A 149 -2.73 -3.37 13.02
N ARG A 150 -3.96 -3.44 13.53
CA ARG A 150 -4.28 -4.02 14.85
C ARG A 150 -4.03 -5.51 15.01
N HIS A 151 -3.88 -6.25 13.91
CA HIS A 151 -3.64 -7.70 13.95
C HIS A 151 -2.18 -8.04 13.63
N LEU A 152 -1.38 -7.04 13.24
CA LEU A 152 0.03 -7.24 12.93
C LEU A 152 0.80 -7.55 14.22
N THR A 153 1.47 -8.69 14.23
CA THR A 153 2.27 -9.17 15.36
C THR A 153 3.73 -9.43 15.00
N GLN A 154 4.02 -9.68 13.72
CA GLN A 154 5.34 -10.13 13.26
C GLN A 154 5.90 -9.23 12.17
N VAL A 155 7.11 -8.71 12.38
CA VAL A 155 7.82 -7.82 11.47
C VAL A 155 9.25 -8.29 11.14
N GLN A 156 9.66 -9.52 11.57
CA GLN A 156 11.02 -10.04 11.38
C GLN A 156 11.48 -10.08 9.92
N ALA A 157 10.54 -10.19 8.97
CA ALA A 157 10.85 -10.17 7.54
C ALA A 157 11.63 -8.91 7.13
N LEU A 158 11.45 -7.81 7.86
CA LEU A 158 12.11 -6.53 7.58
C LEU A 158 13.63 -6.59 7.79
N ASN A 159 14.13 -7.52 8.63
CA ASN A 159 15.56 -7.74 8.86
C ASN A 159 16.33 -8.11 7.58
N THR A 160 15.63 -8.65 6.61
CA THR A 160 16.22 -9.13 5.37
C THR A 160 16.00 -8.22 4.17
N CYS A 161 15.35 -7.07 4.37
CA CYS A 161 15.10 -6.08 3.32
C CYS A 161 16.35 -5.23 3.07
N PRO A 162 17.11 -5.45 1.97
CA PRO A 162 18.44 -4.90 1.81
C PRO A 162 18.49 -3.39 1.54
N LYS A 163 17.36 -2.77 1.28
CA LYS A 163 17.27 -1.33 0.97
C LYS A 163 16.33 -0.55 1.86
N LEU A 164 15.75 -1.18 2.89
CA LEU A 164 14.81 -0.53 3.78
C LEU A 164 15.52 0.55 4.62
N ARG A 165 15.23 1.82 4.32
CA ARG A 165 15.86 2.98 4.97
C ARG A 165 14.92 3.75 5.88
N LYS A 166 13.62 3.70 5.60
CA LYS A 166 12.62 4.44 6.38
C LYS A 166 11.55 3.48 6.85
N LEU A 167 11.43 3.35 8.15
CA LEU A 167 10.41 2.53 8.79
C LEU A 167 9.57 3.41 9.72
N CYS A 168 8.25 3.36 9.54
CA CYS A 168 7.29 4.02 10.40
C CYS A 168 6.29 2.98 10.91
N ILE A 169 6.20 2.81 12.22
CA ILE A 169 5.25 1.90 12.88
C ILE A 169 4.49 2.72 13.91
N GLU A 170 3.20 2.97 13.61
CA GLU A 170 2.34 3.81 14.44
C GLU A 170 1.07 3.03 14.83
N LYS A 171 0.73 3.06 16.11
CA LYS A 171 -0.51 2.48 16.65
C LYS A 171 -0.70 1.00 16.30
N CYS A 172 0.41 0.26 16.18
CA CYS A 172 0.46 -1.18 15.94
C CYS A 172 0.78 -1.91 17.25
N LYS A 173 -0.14 -1.87 18.20
CA LYS A 173 0.05 -2.28 19.62
C LYS A 173 0.46 -3.73 19.84
N HIS A 174 0.28 -4.61 18.85
CA HIS A 174 0.54 -6.04 18.98
C HIS A 174 1.82 -6.48 18.27
N VAL A 175 2.61 -5.56 17.75
CA VAL A 175 3.93 -5.87 17.22
C VAL A 175 4.85 -6.19 18.39
N ALA A 176 4.99 -7.49 18.69
CA ALA A 176 5.72 -7.98 19.86
C ALA A 176 7.20 -8.22 19.57
N ASP A 177 7.55 -8.48 18.31
CA ASP A 177 8.89 -8.89 17.90
C ASP A 177 9.71 -7.76 17.27
N ILE A 178 9.33 -6.52 17.51
CA ILE A 178 10.07 -5.34 17.05
C ILE A 178 11.52 -5.35 17.57
N VAL A 179 11.76 -5.98 18.69
CA VAL A 179 13.09 -6.17 19.28
C VAL A 179 14.04 -6.97 18.36
N THR A 180 13.52 -7.64 17.35
CA THR A 180 14.31 -8.43 16.41
C THR A 180 14.72 -7.68 15.13
N LEU A 181 14.54 -6.36 15.08
CA LEU A 181 14.93 -5.55 13.92
C LEU A 181 16.45 -5.29 13.81
N GLU A 182 17.27 -5.94 14.61
CA GLU A 182 18.74 -5.85 14.60
C GLU A 182 19.35 -6.16 13.22
N GLY A 183 18.69 -7.01 12.42
CA GLY A 183 19.14 -7.34 11.06
C GLY A 183 18.80 -6.29 9.99
N ALA A 184 17.98 -5.30 10.32
CA ALA A 184 17.57 -4.24 9.39
C ALA A 184 18.61 -3.11 9.28
N THR A 185 19.84 -3.46 8.91
CA THR A 185 21.05 -2.62 9.00
C THR A 185 21.05 -1.39 8.10
N GLU A 186 20.13 -1.28 7.15
CA GLU A 186 20.01 -0.13 6.25
C GLU A 186 19.07 0.96 6.76
N ILE A 187 18.38 0.72 7.88
CA ILE A 187 17.45 1.72 8.45
C ILE A 187 18.22 2.96 8.91
N ALA A 188 17.90 4.09 8.27
CA ALA A 188 18.42 5.41 8.61
C ALA A 188 17.41 6.25 9.39
N ARG A 189 16.11 6.02 9.18
CA ARG A 189 15.04 6.75 9.86
C ARG A 189 13.98 5.80 10.39
N ILE A 190 13.62 5.98 11.65
CA ILE A 190 12.58 5.20 12.30
C ILE A 190 11.61 6.11 13.05
N THR A 191 10.33 5.85 12.90
CA THR A 191 9.25 6.46 13.67
C THR A 191 8.48 5.36 14.37
N LEU A 192 8.35 5.45 15.67
CA LEU A 192 7.65 4.46 16.50
C LEU A 192 6.65 5.18 17.39
N ASP A 193 5.37 4.81 17.29
CA ASP A 193 4.32 5.26 18.19
C ASP A 193 3.55 4.06 18.73
N GLN A 194 3.38 4.03 20.06
CA GLN A 194 2.67 2.98 20.80
C GLN A 194 3.29 1.59 20.54
N VAL A 195 4.60 1.49 20.66
CA VAL A 195 5.36 0.23 20.62
C VAL A 195 5.82 -0.19 22.01
N GLN A 196 6.06 -1.50 22.19
CA GLN A 196 6.37 -2.08 23.49
C GLN A 196 7.84 -2.01 23.86
N SER A 197 8.76 -1.92 22.90
CA SER A 197 10.20 -1.88 23.18
C SER A 197 10.97 -1.15 22.10
N ILE A 198 12.08 -0.56 22.50
CA ILE A 198 13.06 0.14 21.64
C ILE A 198 14.49 -0.40 21.82
N SER A 199 14.66 -1.52 22.49
CA SER A 199 15.98 -2.08 22.85
C SER A 199 16.88 -2.39 21.65
N PHE A 200 16.30 -2.58 20.47
CA PHE A 200 17.02 -2.84 19.21
C PHE A 200 17.66 -1.59 18.58
N LEU A 201 17.27 -0.38 18.98
CA LEU A 201 17.73 0.86 18.33
C LEU A 201 19.27 1.01 18.33
N PRO A 202 20.01 0.67 19.41
CA PRO A 202 21.46 0.76 19.41
C PRO A 202 22.16 -0.16 18.41
N GLU A 203 21.48 -1.22 17.96
CA GLU A 203 22.01 -2.21 17.02
C GLU A 203 21.85 -1.80 15.55
N LEU A 204 21.22 -0.64 15.27
CA LEU A 204 21.02 -0.13 13.92
C LEU A 204 22.19 0.79 13.49
N PRO A 205 23.16 0.31 12.70
CA PRO A 205 24.43 1.02 12.48
C PRO A 205 24.32 2.28 11.60
N LYS A 206 23.24 2.43 10.85
CA LYS A 206 22.99 3.57 9.95
C LYS A 206 21.91 4.52 10.45
N LEU A 207 21.48 4.36 11.69
CA LEU A 207 20.40 5.16 12.25
C LEU A 207 20.81 6.63 12.41
N GLU A 208 20.11 7.51 11.70
CA GLU A 208 20.34 8.97 11.69
C GLU A 208 19.25 9.73 12.43
N PHE A 209 18.03 9.20 12.45
CA PHE A 209 16.86 9.88 12.99
C PHE A 209 15.90 8.90 13.65
N VAL A 210 15.47 9.24 14.86
CA VAL A 210 14.46 8.50 15.62
C VAL A 210 13.39 9.47 16.08
N TYR A 211 12.13 9.14 15.81
CA TYR A 211 10.98 9.78 16.45
C TYR A 211 10.23 8.73 17.27
N LEU A 212 10.03 9.04 18.54
CA LEU A 212 9.35 8.16 19.49
C LEU A 212 8.15 8.89 20.08
N GLU A 213 7.00 8.25 20.09
CA GLU A 213 5.78 8.74 20.72
C GLU A 213 5.13 7.58 21.49
N ASP A 214 4.70 7.82 22.72
CA ASP A 214 4.00 6.85 23.58
C ASP A 214 4.67 5.46 23.58
N VAL A 215 5.98 5.40 23.83
CA VAL A 215 6.74 4.15 23.98
C VAL A 215 6.57 3.64 25.40
N PHE A 216 6.11 2.42 25.55
CA PHE A 216 5.89 1.77 26.84
C PHE A 216 7.00 0.74 27.08
N ASP A 217 8.07 1.12 27.78
CA ASP A 217 8.97 0.14 28.36
C ASP A 217 8.27 -0.52 29.56
N CYS A 218 7.99 -1.82 29.45
CA CYS A 218 7.53 -2.65 30.55
C CYS A 218 8.68 -3.45 31.14
#